data_33739e01635f8a7e8ca4d1b987c5a7a7
#
_entry.id   33739e01635f8a7e8ca4d1b987c5a7a7
#
_cell.length_a   1.000
_cell.length_b   1.000
_cell.length_c   1.000
_cell.angle_alpha   90.00
_cell.angle_beta   90.00
_cell.angle_gamma   90.00
#
_symmetry.space_group_name_H-M   'P 1'
#
loop_
_entity.id
_entity.type
_entity.pdbx_description
1 polymer ?
#
loop_
_entity_poly.entity_id
_entity_poly.type
_entity_poly.pdbx_seq_one_letter_code
_entity_poly.pdbx_strand_id
1 'polypeptide(L)'
;MSLARLHKEPLSNLPYYEERVDLAAAFRWTARLNMHEAVANHFSLSVNEDGTKFLMNPNQVHFSRIKASDLLLIDANDPDTLSGPNAPDPTAWGLHGAIHRNVPHARCVMHVHSIHATVLASLADSTLPPVDQNSAMFFNRHVVDANYGGLAFEEEGERCSQLLTDPKVKVMVMGNHGVMVIGDTVADTFNRMFYFERAAETYIKALWTGRPLRTLSDEIAEKTAREMDDYPGQAERHLAELKAILDEEEPVYRN
;
A
#
# COMPACT_ATOMS: atom_id res chain seq x y z
N MET A 1 -50.69 -3.54 -5.55
CA MET A 1 -49.57 -3.69 -4.55
C MET A 1 -48.43 -2.81 -5.02
N SER A 2 -48.22 -1.70 -4.35
CA SER A 2 -47.13 -0.75 -4.64
C SER A 2 -45.82 -1.32 -4.20
N LEU A 3 -44.91 -1.61 -5.13
CA LEU A 3 -43.50 -1.87 -4.82
C LEU A 3 -42.92 -0.55 -4.34
N ALA A 4 -42.73 -0.41 -3.03
CA ALA A 4 -41.95 0.67 -2.46
C ALA A 4 -40.55 0.57 -3.08
N ARG A 5 -40.19 1.54 -3.95
CA ARG A 5 -38.80 1.76 -4.36
C ARG A 5 -38.05 2.10 -3.09
N LEU A 6 -37.25 1.16 -2.59
CA LEU A 6 -36.20 1.45 -1.64
C LEU A 6 -35.31 2.50 -2.33
N HIS A 7 -35.43 3.75 -1.92
CA HIS A 7 -34.45 4.77 -2.25
C HIS A 7 -33.13 4.33 -1.60
N LYS A 8 -32.29 3.67 -2.39
CA LYS A 8 -30.87 3.56 -2.01
C LYS A 8 -30.34 4.99 -1.97
N GLU A 9 -29.82 5.40 -0.84
CA GLU A 9 -29.10 6.67 -0.73
C GLU A 9 -28.02 6.74 -1.82
N PRO A 10 -27.77 7.93 -2.40
CA PRO A 10 -26.67 8.08 -3.34
C PRO A 10 -25.36 7.61 -2.69
N LEU A 11 -24.57 6.83 -3.41
CA LEU A 11 -23.29 6.31 -2.90
C LEU A 11 -22.33 7.44 -2.50
N SER A 12 -22.46 8.62 -3.12
CA SER A 12 -21.73 9.83 -2.72
C SER A 12 -22.00 10.29 -1.28
N ASN A 13 -23.04 9.76 -0.61
CA ASN A 13 -23.32 10.04 0.80
C ASN A 13 -22.58 9.07 1.76
N LEU A 14 -21.83 8.10 1.24
CA LEU A 14 -20.99 7.27 2.09
C LEU A 14 -19.90 8.12 2.76
N PRO A 15 -19.65 7.93 4.06
CA PRO A 15 -18.53 8.59 4.72
C PRO A 15 -17.22 8.31 3.99
N TYR A 16 -16.43 9.36 3.76
CA TYR A 16 -15.11 9.26 3.10
C TYR A 16 -15.20 8.72 1.66
N TYR A 17 -16.21 9.17 0.89
CA TYR A 17 -16.48 8.62 -0.44
C TYR A 17 -15.31 8.78 -1.41
N GLU A 18 -14.66 9.94 -1.46
CA GLU A 18 -13.52 10.15 -2.38
C GLU A 18 -12.32 9.29 -1.99
N GLU A 19 -12.03 9.15 -0.70
CA GLU A 19 -10.99 8.26 -0.18
C GLU A 19 -11.28 6.79 -0.50
N ARG A 20 -12.55 6.40 -0.45
CA ARG A 20 -12.99 5.05 -0.86
C ARG A 20 -12.80 4.82 -2.35
N VAL A 21 -13.11 5.80 -3.18
CA VAL A 21 -12.90 5.76 -4.63
C VAL A 21 -11.41 5.65 -4.95
N ASP A 22 -10.56 6.40 -4.29
CA ASP A 22 -9.11 6.35 -4.48
C ASP A 22 -8.54 4.98 -4.10
N LEU A 23 -8.93 4.43 -2.94
CA LEU A 23 -8.54 3.07 -2.55
C LEU A 23 -9.06 2.01 -3.52
N ALA A 24 -10.33 2.09 -3.96
CA ALA A 24 -10.89 1.15 -4.92
C ALA A 24 -10.12 1.18 -6.25
N ALA A 25 -9.72 2.38 -6.71
CA ALA A 25 -8.87 2.53 -7.90
C ALA A 25 -7.51 1.88 -7.70
N ALA A 26 -6.86 2.11 -6.54
CA ALA A 26 -5.58 1.51 -6.21
C ALA A 26 -5.65 -0.03 -6.20
N PHE A 27 -6.69 -0.63 -5.61
CA PHE A 27 -6.92 -2.07 -5.64
C PHE A 27 -7.05 -2.62 -7.07
N ARG A 28 -7.89 -1.98 -7.91
CA ARG A 28 -8.11 -2.39 -9.31
C ARG A 28 -6.80 -2.36 -10.10
N TRP A 29 -6.04 -1.30 -9.97
CA TRP A 29 -4.76 -1.17 -10.67
C TRP A 29 -3.70 -2.13 -10.14
N THR A 30 -3.64 -2.38 -8.85
CA THR A 30 -2.76 -3.40 -8.28
C THR A 30 -3.05 -4.78 -8.88
N ALA A 31 -4.35 -5.12 -9.06
CA ALA A 31 -4.74 -6.35 -9.74
C ALA A 31 -4.35 -6.37 -11.23
N ARG A 32 -4.61 -5.27 -11.97
CA ARG A 32 -4.24 -5.13 -13.39
C ARG A 32 -2.73 -5.26 -13.62
N LEU A 33 -1.93 -4.76 -12.69
CA LEU A 33 -0.47 -4.80 -12.73
C LEU A 33 0.12 -6.11 -12.19
N ASN A 34 -0.74 -7.05 -11.75
CA ASN A 34 -0.32 -8.33 -11.16
C ASN A 34 0.62 -8.15 -9.95
N MET A 35 0.31 -7.17 -9.09
CA MET A 35 1.12 -6.81 -7.92
C MET A 35 0.52 -7.33 -6.61
N HIS A 36 -0.51 -8.19 -6.65
CA HIS A 36 -1.18 -8.73 -5.47
C HIS A 36 -1.08 -10.26 -5.42
N GLU A 37 -1.29 -10.82 -4.24
CA GLU A 37 -1.32 -12.27 -4.01
C GLU A 37 -2.77 -12.74 -3.81
N ALA A 38 -3.42 -13.24 -4.87
CA ALA A 38 -4.78 -13.79 -4.82
C ALA A 38 -5.76 -12.88 -4.06
N VAL A 39 -6.12 -13.23 -2.80
CA VAL A 39 -7.04 -12.50 -1.92
C VAL A 39 -6.38 -12.11 -0.58
N ALA A 40 -5.06 -12.24 -0.49
CA ALA A 40 -4.33 -12.18 0.79
C ALA A 40 -3.71 -10.83 1.14
N ASN A 41 -3.64 -9.89 0.20
CA ASN A 41 -3.06 -8.56 0.45
C ASN A 41 -4.10 -7.56 0.96
N HIS A 42 -3.62 -6.45 1.53
CA HIS A 42 -4.49 -5.48 2.18
C HIS A 42 -3.93 -4.06 2.12
N PHE A 43 -4.85 -3.09 1.94
CA PHE A 43 -4.58 -1.65 1.97
C PHE A 43 -5.48 -1.01 2.99
N SER A 44 -4.99 0.06 3.61
CA SER A 44 -5.78 0.87 4.52
C SER A 44 -5.47 2.35 4.39
N LEU A 45 -6.42 3.18 4.83
CA LEU A 45 -6.28 4.63 4.91
C LEU A 45 -6.88 5.12 6.22
N SER A 46 -6.06 5.72 7.09
CA SER A 46 -6.54 6.41 8.29
C SER A 46 -7.39 7.62 7.89
N VAL A 47 -8.55 7.75 8.55
CA VAL A 47 -9.53 8.83 8.30
C VAL A 47 -9.67 9.77 9.50
N ASN A 48 -8.89 9.58 10.54
CA ASN A 48 -8.80 10.48 11.70
C ASN A 48 -7.32 10.69 12.10
N GLU A 49 -7.08 11.71 12.94
CA GLU A 49 -5.73 12.14 13.30
C GLU A 49 -5.00 11.14 14.21
N ASP A 50 -5.71 10.42 15.06
CA ASP A 50 -5.13 9.49 16.04
C ASP A 50 -4.94 8.07 15.48
N GLY A 51 -5.27 7.83 14.20
CA GLY A 51 -5.08 6.53 13.55
C GLY A 51 -6.01 5.41 14.04
N THR A 52 -7.04 5.75 14.84
CA THR A 52 -7.97 4.74 15.38
C THR A 52 -9.10 4.37 14.43
N LYS A 53 -9.38 5.23 13.42
CA LYS A 53 -10.38 4.97 12.38
C LYS A 53 -9.73 4.93 11.01
N PHE A 54 -9.96 3.85 10.29
CA PHE A 54 -9.38 3.68 8.96
C PHE A 54 -10.27 2.86 8.02
N LEU A 55 -10.17 3.13 6.74
CA LEU A 55 -10.75 2.32 5.67
C LEU A 55 -9.83 1.13 5.40
N MET A 56 -10.43 -0.04 5.10
CA MET A 56 -9.70 -1.26 4.74
C MET A 56 -10.53 -2.11 3.77
N ASN A 57 -9.87 -2.95 2.97
CA ASN A 57 -10.57 -3.90 2.11
C ASN A 57 -11.25 -5.01 2.93
N PRO A 58 -12.38 -5.55 2.41
CA PRO A 58 -13.00 -6.73 2.99
C PRO A 58 -12.07 -7.95 2.85
N ASN A 59 -12.16 -8.86 3.83
CA ASN A 59 -11.39 -10.09 3.84
C ASN A 59 -11.75 -10.99 2.64
N GLN A 60 -10.76 -11.62 2.02
CA GLN A 60 -10.89 -12.61 0.94
C GLN A 60 -11.67 -12.13 -0.30
N VAL A 61 -11.65 -10.85 -0.60
CA VAL A 61 -12.17 -10.30 -1.85
C VAL A 61 -11.02 -9.98 -2.80
N HIS A 62 -11.06 -10.54 -3.99
CA HIS A 62 -10.05 -10.28 -5.01
C HIS A 62 -10.02 -8.79 -5.41
N PHE A 63 -8.85 -8.21 -5.50
CA PHE A 63 -8.65 -6.77 -5.72
C PHE A 63 -9.37 -6.22 -6.95
N SER A 64 -9.46 -7.01 -8.04
CA SER A 64 -10.19 -6.60 -9.25
C SER A 64 -11.71 -6.48 -9.05
N ARG A 65 -12.25 -6.85 -7.90
CA ARG A 65 -13.69 -6.79 -7.61
C ARG A 65 -14.05 -5.71 -6.60
N ILE A 66 -13.08 -5.17 -5.87
CA ILE A 66 -13.32 -4.18 -4.81
C ILE A 66 -13.92 -2.90 -5.41
N LYS A 67 -14.94 -2.38 -4.75
CA LYS A 67 -15.64 -1.13 -5.04
C LYS A 67 -15.57 -0.22 -3.82
N ALA A 68 -15.83 1.06 -4.02
CA ALA A 68 -15.83 2.05 -2.95
C ALA A 68 -16.75 1.68 -1.77
N SER A 69 -17.95 1.12 -2.05
CA SER A 69 -18.90 0.68 -1.03
C SER A 69 -18.50 -0.61 -0.31
N ASP A 70 -17.59 -1.39 -0.87
CA ASP A 70 -17.16 -2.65 -0.25
C ASP A 70 -16.15 -2.41 0.89
N LEU A 71 -15.48 -1.25 0.90
CA LEU A 71 -14.47 -0.93 1.90
C LEU A 71 -15.09 -0.80 3.29
N LEU A 72 -14.44 -1.41 4.26
CA LEU A 72 -14.85 -1.37 5.67
C LEU A 72 -14.36 -0.07 6.29
N LEU A 73 -15.18 0.55 7.13
CA LEU A 73 -14.73 1.59 8.06
C LEU A 73 -14.50 0.92 9.41
N ILE A 74 -13.24 0.80 9.78
CA ILE A 74 -12.78 0.14 11.00
C ILE A 74 -12.66 1.18 12.10
N ASP A 75 -13.10 0.85 13.32
CA ASP A 75 -12.76 1.57 14.55
C ASP A 75 -11.93 0.62 15.43
N ALA A 76 -10.64 0.94 15.60
CA ALA A 76 -9.72 0.13 16.39
C ALA A 76 -10.08 0.08 17.89
N ASN A 77 -10.95 0.98 18.36
CA ASN A 77 -11.42 1.00 19.74
C ASN A 77 -12.70 0.18 19.94
N ASP A 78 -13.31 -0.33 18.86
CA ASP A 78 -14.50 -1.17 18.93
C ASP A 78 -14.09 -2.63 19.17
N PRO A 79 -14.42 -3.23 20.35
CA PRO A 79 -14.07 -4.61 20.67
C PRO A 79 -14.73 -5.64 19.75
N ASP A 80 -15.81 -5.25 19.06
CA ASP A 80 -16.55 -6.13 18.17
C ASP A 80 -16.04 -6.09 16.72
N THR A 81 -15.03 -5.28 16.41
CA THR A 81 -14.48 -5.13 15.06
C THR A 81 -14.12 -6.46 14.38
N LEU A 82 -13.58 -7.41 15.14
CA LEU A 82 -13.19 -8.74 14.63
C LEU A 82 -14.29 -9.80 14.73
N SER A 83 -15.48 -9.47 15.28
CA SER A 83 -16.51 -10.44 15.61
C SER A 83 -17.66 -10.52 14.59
N GLY A 84 -17.75 -9.56 13.68
CA GLY A 84 -18.87 -9.42 12.74
C GLY A 84 -18.71 -10.23 11.44
N PRO A 85 -19.79 -10.40 10.68
CA PRO A 85 -19.75 -11.08 9.37
C PRO A 85 -18.91 -10.34 8.32
N ASN A 86 -18.62 -9.06 8.56
CA ASN A 86 -17.78 -8.21 7.72
C ASN A 86 -16.47 -7.85 8.45
N ALA A 87 -16.00 -8.70 9.34
CA ALA A 87 -14.73 -8.48 10.03
C ALA A 87 -13.58 -8.39 9.01
N PRO A 88 -12.59 -7.50 9.24
CA PRO A 88 -11.37 -7.50 8.45
C PRO A 88 -10.57 -8.78 8.70
N ASP A 89 -9.56 -9.03 7.89
CA ASP A 89 -8.57 -10.05 8.19
C ASP A 89 -7.86 -9.70 9.52
N PRO A 90 -7.81 -10.61 10.51
CA PRO A 90 -7.18 -10.31 11.81
C PRO A 90 -5.71 -9.91 11.71
N THR A 91 -4.97 -10.48 10.75
CA THR A 91 -3.56 -10.18 10.55
C THR A 91 -3.40 -8.77 9.94
N ALA A 92 -4.26 -8.42 8.99
CA ALA A 92 -4.32 -7.08 8.43
C ALA A 92 -4.71 -6.03 9.49
N TRP A 93 -5.71 -6.34 10.31
CA TRP A 93 -6.13 -5.44 11.40
C TRP A 93 -5.00 -5.18 12.40
N GLY A 94 -4.32 -6.23 12.86
CA GLY A 94 -3.21 -6.10 13.82
C GLY A 94 -2.06 -5.26 13.27
N LEU A 95 -1.62 -5.58 12.06
CA LEU A 95 -0.50 -4.88 11.41
C LEU A 95 -0.84 -3.42 11.10
N HIS A 96 -1.94 -3.15 10.38
CA HIS A 96 -2.29 -1.79 9.96
C HIS A 96 -2.74 -0.92 11.13
N GLY A 97 -3.49 -1.47 12.08
CA GLY A 97 -3.91 -0.74 13.28
C GLY A 97 -2.74 -0.25 14.12
N ALA A 98 -1.71 -1.08 14.32
CA ALA A 98 -0.51 -0.69 15.03
C ALA A 98 0.25 0.42 14.29
N ILE A 99 0.40 0.30 12.95
CA ILE A 99 1.10 1.30 12.15
C ILE A 99 0.36 2.64 12.17
N HIS A 100 -0.96 2.65 11.98
CA HIS A 100 -1.75 3.90 12.01
C HIS A 100 -1.65 4.62 13.36
N ARG A 101 -1.61 3.87 14.48
CA ARG A 101 -1.49 4.46 15.82
C ARG A 101 -0.09 5.01 16.11
N ASN A 102 0.95 4.30 15.65
CA ASN A 102 2.33 4.54 16.10
C ASN A 102 3.17 5.34 15.10
N VAL A 103 2.72 5.45 13.84
CA VAL A 103 3.48 6.09 12.74
C VAL A 103 2.63 7.19 12.10
N PRO A 104 2.66 8.43 12.62
CA PRO A 104 1.75 9.51 12.20
C PRO A 104 1.80 9.86 10.71
N HIS A 105 2.95 9.64 10.05
CA HIS A 105 3.15 9.85 8.61
C HIS A 105 2.76 8.64 7.73
N ALA A 106 2.17 7.59 8.33
CA ALA A 106 1.63 6.43 7.63
C ALA A 106 0.10 6.47 7.61
N ARG A 107 -0.49 7.55 7.05
CA ARG A 107 -1.95 7.64 6.91
C ARG A 107 -2.50 6.63 5.93
N CYS A 108 -1.75 6.29 4.88
CA CYS A 108 -2.07 5.22 3.96
C CYS A 108 -1.01 4.11 4.07
N VAL A 109 -1.44 2.87 4.12
CA VAL A 109 -0.58 1.68 4.23
C VAL A 109 -1.02 0.68 3.17
N MET A 110 -0.08 0.22 2.34
CA MET A 110 -0.31 -0.78 1.30
C MET A 110 0.68 -1.93 1.47
N HIS A 111 0.16 -3.14 1.68
CA HIS A 111 0.96 -4.35 1.77
C HIS A 111 0.66 -5.27 0.58
N VAL A 112 1.72 -5.67 -0.11
CA VAL A 112 1.63 -6.56 -1.29
C VAL A 112 2.76 -7.59 -1.32
N HIS A 113 2.48 -8.69 -2.01
CA HIS A 113 3.46 -9.71 -2.39
C HIS A 113 3.75 -9.61 -3.89
N SER A 114 4.04 -8.39 -4.38
CA SER A 114 4.39 -8.21 -5.79
C SER A 114 5.69 -8.95 -6.12
N ILE A 115 5.75 -9.55 -7.30
CA ILE A 115 6.73 -10.60 -7.62
C ILE A 115 8.18 -10.15 -7.41
N HIS A 116 8.58 -9.00 -7.98
CA HIS A 116 9.99 -8.60 -7.90
C HIS A 116 10.36 -8.08 -6.52
N ALA A 117 9.45 -7.38 -5.83
CA ALA A 117 9.68 -6.98 -4.45
C ALA A 117 9.75 -8.19 -3.50
N THR A 118 8.94 -9.24 -3.73
CA THR A 118 9.01 -10.49 -2.97
C THR A 118 10.31 -11.26 -3.26
N VAL A 119 10.77 -11.28 -4.52
CA VAL A 119 12.09 -11.85 -4.86
C VAL A 119 13.20 -11.07 -4.15
N LEU A 120 13.15 -9.73 -4.15
CA LEU A 120 14.08 -8.89 -3.39
C LEU A 120 14.06 -9.26 -1.90
N ALA A 121 12.86 -9.35 -1.29
CA ALA A 121 12.68 -9.73 0.11
C ALA A 121 13.22 -11.14 0.45
N SER A 122 13.41 -12.00 -0.56
CA SER A 122 13.91 -13.37 -0.41
C SER A 122 15.43 -13.48 -0.59
N LEU A 123 16.13 -12.38 -0.87
CA LEU A 123 17.59 -12.37 -0.96
C LEU A 123 18.22 -12.29 0.43
N ALA A 124 19.43 -12.82 0.59
CA ALA A 124 20.18 -12.71 1.84
C ALA A 124 20.49 -11.25 2.22
N ASP A 125 20.69 -10.39 1.23
CA ASP A 125 20.68 -8.93 1.35
C ASP A 125 19.49 -8.41 0.54
N SER A 126 18.44 -8.02 1.24
CA SER A 126 17.21 -7.49 0.66
C SER A 126 17.23 -5.95 0.47
N THR A 127 18.40 -5.32 0.61
CA THR A 127 18.58 -3.90 0.35
C THR A 127 18.43 -3.62 -1.15
N LEU A 128 17.67 -2.60 -1.52
CA LEU A 128 17.55 -2.14 -2.91
C LEU A 128 18.67 -1.13 -3.21
N PRO A 129 19.71 -1.51 -3.99
CA PRO A 129 20.77 -0.57 -4.34
C PRO A 129 20.30 0.43 -5.40
N PRO A 130 20.87 1.65 -5.46
CA PRO A 130 20.51 2.68 -6.42
C PRO A 130 21.14 2.38 -7.80
N VAL A 131 20.53 1.45 -8.56
CA VAL A 131 21.01 1.00 -9.89
C VAL A 131 20.43 1.82 -11.05
N ASP A 132 19.33 2.55 -10.79
CA ASP A 132 18.68 3.46 -11.74
C ASP A 132 17.98 4.60 -10.99
N GLN A 133 17.29 5.48 -11.74
CA GLN A 133 16.58 6.62 -11.16
C GLN A 133 15.42 6.16 -10.26
N ASN A 134 14.71 5.08 -10.62
CA ASN A 134 13.59 4.58 -9.82
C ASN A 134 14.06 4.00 -8.48
N SER A 135 15.14 3.21 -8.48
CA SER A 135 15.71 2.69 -7.24
C SER A 135 16.35 3.78 -6.38
N ALA A 136 16.91 4.83 -7.00
CA ALA A 136 17.44 5.98 -6.28
C ALA A 136 16.36 6.77 -5.50
N MET A 137 15.07 6.74 -5.91
CA MET A 137 13.97 7.31 -5.12
C MET A 137 13.90 6.75 -3.70
N PHE A 138 14.33 5.49 -3.52
CA PHE A 138 14.24 4.78 -2.25
C PHE A 138 15.56 4.73 -1.47
N PHE A 139 16.60 5.41 -1.96
CA PHE A 139 17.88 5.50 -1.25
C PHE A 139 17.69 6.18 0.12
N ASN A 140 18.05 5.48 1.20
CA ASN A 140 17.76 5.89 2.59
C ASN A 140 16.26 6.14 2.89
N ARG A 141 15.33 5.57 2.08
CA ARG A 141 13.87 5.67 2.27
C ARG A 141 13.22 4.31 2.44
N HIS A 142 14.00 3.24 2.53
CA HIS A 142 13.51 1.91 2.87
C HIS A 142 14.29 1.29 4.00
N VAL A 143 13.63 0.39 4.72
CA VAL A 143 14.23 -0.48 5.74
C VAL A 143 13.99 -1.93 5.37
N VAL A 144 14.85 -2.82 5.84
CA VAL A 144 14.70 -4.26 5.71
C VAL A 144 14.36 -4.83 7.08
N ASP A 145 13.22 -5.50 7.17
CA ASP A 145 12.85 -6.30 8.33
C ASP A 145 13.29 -7.77 8.11
N ALA A 146 14.48 -8.10 8.49
CA ALA A 146 15.02 -9.46 8.36
C ALA A 146 14.39 -10.47 9.34
N ASN A 147 13.61 -10.01 10.32
CA ASN A 147 13.01 -10.85 11.35
C ASN A 147 11.50 -10.99 11.20
N TYR A 148 10.93 -10.51 10.10
CA TYR A 148 9.51 -10.70 9.84
C TYR A 148 9.15 -12.19 9.79
N GLY A 149 8.09 -12.58 10.47
CA GLY A 149 7.72 -13.99 10.52
C GLY A 149 6.31 -14.24 11.06
N GLY A 150 5.81 -15.43 10.81
CA GLY A 150 4.49 -15.85 11.28
C GLY A 150 3.35 -15.11 10.58
N LEU A 151 2.24 -14.98 11.31
CA LEU A 151 1.08 -14.18 10.92
C LEU A 151 1.15 -12.85 11.67
N ALA A 152 0.92 -11.75 10.97
CA ALA A 152 1.06 -10.39 11.48
C ALA A 152 -0.03 -10.03 12.50
N PHE A 153 -0.07 -10.69 13.65
CA PHE A 153 -0.92 -10.33 14.77
C PHE A 153 -0.38 -9.04 15.45
N GLU A 154 -1.11 -8.55 16.44
CA GLU A 154 -0.87 -7.24 17.06
C GLU A 154 0.59 -7.02 17.52
N GLU A 155 1.22 -8.02 18.14
CA GLU A 155 2.62 -7.95 18.60
C GLU A 155 3.59 -7.69 17.42
N GLU A 156 3.35 -8.33 16.29
CA GLU A 156 4.16 -8.14 15.08
C GLU A 156 3.89 -6.76 14.45
N GLY A 157 2.65 -6.29 14.50
CA GLY A 157 2.29 -4.94 14.06
C GLY A 157 3.01 -3.86 14.89
N GLU A 158 3.04 -4.01 16.21
CA GLU A 158 3.79 -3.10 17.09
C GLU A 158 5.28 -3.11 16.79
N ARG A 159 5.89 -4.28 16.58
CA ARG A 159 7.30 -4.42 16.23
C ARG A 159 7.61 -3.77 14.87
N CYS A 160 6.78 -4.01 13.85
CA CYS A 160 6.93 -3.41 12.53
C CYS A 160 6.82 -1.88 12.58
N SER A 161 5.93 -1.33 13.41
CA SER A 161 5.76 0.11 13.54
C SER A 161 7.04 0.81 14.01
N GLN A 162 7.84 0.16 14.85
CA GLN A 162 9.11 0.72 15.33
C GLN A 162 10.16 0.92 14.22
N LEU A 163 10.11 0.12 13.16
CA LEU A 163 11.01 0.25 12.00
C LEU A 163 10.63 1.42 11.08
N LEU A 164 9.42 1.93 11.22
CA LEU A 164 8.86 3.00 10.37
C LEU A 164 8.82 4.37 11.05
N THR A 165 9.49 4.53 12.18
CA THR A 165 9.46 5.78 12.97
C THR A 165 10.21 6.95 12.33
N ASP A 166 11.22 6.68 11.49
CA ASP A 166 11.89 7.73 10.71
C ASP A 166 10.95 8.21 9.58
N PRO A 167 10.56 9.50 9.53
CA PRO A 167 9.64 10.00 8.51
C PRO A 167 10.20 9.95 7.08
N LYS A 168 11.50 9.72 6.92
CA LYS A 168 12.08 9.47 5.60
C LYS A 168 11.77 8.07 5.07
N VAL A 169 11.59 7.10 5.95
CA VAL A 169 11.29 5.72 5.54
C VAL A 169 9.88 5.65 4.96
N LYS A 170 9.78 5.12 3.76
CA LYS A 170 8.53 5.00 2.99
C LYS A 170 8.19 3.56 2.63
N VAL A 171 9.17 2.66 2.69
CA VAL A 171 9.01 1.26 2.34
C VAL A 171 9.69 0.39 3.39
N MET A 172 9.00 -0.66 3.81
CA MET A 172 9.58 -1.76 4.58
C MET A 172 9.60 -3.02 3.71
N VAL A 173 10.79 -3.54 3.45
CA VAL A 173 10.99 -4.85 2.84
C VAL A 173 10.89 -5.88 3.95
N MET A 174 9.86 -6.73 3.88
CA MET A 174 9.56 -7.75 4.89
C MET A 174 10.23 -9.06 4.47
N GLY A 175 11.31 -9.44 5.14
CA GLY A 175 12.15 -10.58 4.77
C GLY A 175 11.36 -11.86 4.55
N ASN A 176 11.62 -12.53 3.43
CA ASN A 176 10.93 -13.76 3.00
C ASN A 176 9.39 -13.64 2.87
N HIS A 177 8.85 -12.41 2.71
CA HIS A 177 7.41 -12.21 2.70
C HIS A 177 6.94 -11.30 1.56
N GLY A 178 7.23 -10.01 1.60
CA GLY A 178 6.75 -9.03 0.63
C GLY A 178 7.19 -7.62 0.99
N VAL A 179 6.37 -6.63 0.68
CA VAL A 179 6.67 -5.24 1.03
C VAL A 179 5.45 -4.55 1.65
N MET A 180 5.75 -3.58 2.51
CA MET A 180 4.81 -2.59 2.99
C MET A 180 5.26 -1.20 2.56
N VAL A 181 4.33 -0.43 2.02
CA VAL A 181 4.57 0.95 1.58
C VAL A 181 3.64 1.88 2.34
N ILE A 182 4.17 3.01 2.79
CA ILE A 182 3.43 4.00 3.58
C ILE A 182 3.48 5.39 2.93
N GLY A 183 2.48 6.20 3.23
CA GLY A 183 2.39 7.58 2.77
C GLY A 183 1.21 8.34 3.38
N ASP A 184 1.09 9.61 2.99
CA ASP A 184 0.03 10.49 3.51
C ASP A 184 -1.31 10.31 2.78
N THR A 185 -1.26 9.92 1.51
CA THR A 185 -2.45 9.74 0.65
C THR A 185 -2.40 8.41 -0.09
N VAL A 186 -3.55 7.98 -0.62
CA VAL A 186 -3.63 6.81 -1.51
C VAL A 186 -2.76 7.02 -2.75
N ALA A 187 -2.80 8.22 -3.34
CA ALA A 187 -2.02 8.56 -4.53
C ALA A 187 -0.52 8.39 -4.28
N ASP A 188 -0.03 8.96 -3.19
CA ASP A 188 1.37 8.94 -2.80
C ASP A 188 1.87 7.51 -2.51
N THR A 189 1.09 6.75 -1.74
CA THR A 189 1.45 5.38 -1.37
C THR A 189 1.42 4.44 -2.58
N PHE A 190 0.38 4.54 -3.42
CA PHE A 190 0.28 3.74 -4.64
C PHE A 190 1.41 4.07 -5.63
N ASN A 191 1.72 5.35 -5.82
CA ASN A 191 2.81 5.78 -6.68
C ASN A 191 4.16 5.19 -6.22
N ARG A 192 4.44 5.23 -4.91
CA ARG A 192 5.65 4.60 -4.33
C ARG A 192 5.66 3.09 -4.52
N MET A 193 4.55 2.42 -4.27
CA MET A 193 4.40 0.97 -4.45
C MET A 193 4.69 0.57 -5.91
N PHE A 194 4.12 1.28 -6.87
CA PHE A 194 4.36 1.06 -8.30
C PHE A 194 5.84 1.20 -8.66
N TYR A 195 6.47 2.30 -8.25
CA TYR A 195 7.88 2.54 -8.57
C TYR A 195 8.83 1.61 -7.80
N PHE A 196 8.48 1.19 -6.59
CA PHE A 196 9.30 0.22 -5.85
C PHE A 196 9.32 -1.14 -6.56
N GLU A 197 8.16 -1.64 -7.01
CA GLU A 197 8.10 -2.87 -7.81
C GLU A 197 8.90 -2.74 -9.12
N ARG A 198 8.81 -1.58 -9.81
CA ARG A 198 9.60 -1.32 -11.02
C ARG A 198 11.11 -1.27 -10.76
N ALA A 199 11.51 -0.70 -9.65
CA ALA A 199 12.92 -0.65 -9.22
C ALA A 199 13.44 -2.05 -8.85
N ALA A 200 12.66 -2.82 -8.10
CA ALA A 200 12.97 -4.21 -7.78
C ALA A 200 13.08 -5.06 -9.06
N GLU A 201 12.15 -4.91 -10.01
CA GLU A 201 12.19 -5.59 -11.31
C GLU A 201 13.49 -5.30 -12.06
N THR A 202 13.88 -4.02 -12.14
CA THR A 202 15.12 -3.61 -12.82
C THR A 202 16.33 -4.23 -12.15
N TYR A 203 16.42 -4.16 -10.82
CA TYR A 203 17.51 -4.73 -10.05
C TYR A 203 17.63 -6.25 -10.22
N ILE A 204 16.53 -6.98 -10.03
CA ILE A 204 16.52 -8.45 -10.16
C ILE A 204 16.91 -8.88 -11.59
N LYS A 205 16.37 -8.21 -12.61
CA LYS A 205 16.72 -8.51 -14.01
C LYS A 205 18.19 -8.17 -14.32
N ALA A 206 18.74 -7.13 -13.73
CA ALA A 206 20.16 -6.80 -13.86
C ALA A 206 21.04 -7.89 -13.22
N LEU A 207 20.67 -8.42 -12.06
CA LEU A 207 21.36 -9.55 -11.42
C LEU A 207 21.35 -10.81 -12.29
N TRP A 208 20.26 -11.09 -13.01
CA TRP A 208 20.16 -12.26 -13.90
C TRP A 208 21.18 -12.24 -15.05
N THR A 209 21.71 -11.08 -15.41
CA THR A 209 22.74 -10.97 -16.45
C THR A 209 24.08 -11.57 -16.04
N GLY A 210 24.33 -11.75 -14.73
CA GLY A 210 25.61 -12.17 -14.17
C GLY A 210 26.74 -11.14 -14.34
N ARG A 211 26.44 -9.92 -14.81
CA ARG A 211 27.41 -8.84 -14.97
C ARG A 211 27.46 -7.97 -13.71
N PRO A 212 28.60 -7.32 -13.42
CA PRO A 212 28.68 -6.35 -12.33
C PRO A 212 27.66 -5.22 -12.51
N LEU A 213 26.99 -4.84 -11.42
CA LEU A 213 26.05 -3.73 -11.40
C LEU A 213 26.81 -2.40 -11.44
N ARG A 214 26.22 -1.41 -12.12
CA ARG A 214 26.63 -0.01 -12.03
C ARG A 214 25.67 0.69 -11.07
N THR A 215 26.15 0.99 -9.86
CA THR A 215 25.39 1.77 -8.87
C THR A 215 25.71 3.25 -8.98
N LEU A 216 24.75 4.09 -8.61
CA LEU A 216 24.98 5.53 -8.41
C LEU A 216 25.81 5.73 -7.14
N SER A 217 26.57 6.85 -7.08
CA SER A 217 27.17 7.25 -5.81
C SER A 217 26.11 7.67 -4.81
N ASP A 218 26.39 7.56 -3.51
CA ASP A 218 25.48 7.95 -2.43
C ASP A 218 25.02 9.41 -2.58
N GLU A 219 25.93 10.31 -3.01
CA GLU A 219 25.61 11.71 -3.25
C GLU A 219 24.55 11.88 -4.36
N ILE A 220 24.72 11.18 -5.50
CA ILE A 220 23.77 11.25 -6.60
C ILE A 220 22.45 10.59 -6.23
N ALA A 221 22.48 9.45 -5.55
CA ALA A 221 21.32 8.73 -5.10
C ALA A 221 20.48 9.58 -4.12
N GLU A 222 21.10 10.16 -3.09
CA GLU A 222 20.42 11.01 -2.10
C GLU A 222 19.89 12.32 -2.74
N LYS A 223 20.64 12.91 -3.69
CA LYS A 223 20.15 14.06 -4.45
C LYS A 223 18.87 13.70 -5.22
N THR A 224 18.88 12.56 -5.93
CA THR A 224 17.73 12.08 -6.71
C THR A 224 16.53 11.81 -5.80
N ALA A 225 16.74 11.13 -4.66
CA ALA A 225 15.68 10.83 -3.71
C ALA A 225 15.01 12.11 -3.18
N ARG A 226 15.78 13.13 -2.80
CA ARG A 226 15.23 14.43 -2.35
C ARG A 226 14.44 15.14 -3.46
N GLU A 227 14.99 15.20 -4.66
CA GLU A 227 14.32 15.85 -5.79
C GLU A 227 13.00 15.16 -6.14
N MET A 228 12.91 13.82 -5.94
CA MET A 228 11.68 13.08 -6.12
C MET A 228 10.69 13.28 -4.96
N ASP A 229 11.17 13.35 -3.72
CA ASP A 229 10.32 13.68 -2.56
C ASP A 229 9.68 15.07 -2.72
N ASP A 230 10.45 16.03 -3.25
CA ASP A 230 10.03 17.43 -3.42
C ASP A 230 9.27 17.69 -4.74
N TYR A 231 9.11 16.69 -5.63
CA TYR A 231 8.48 16.90 -6.93
C TYR A 231 6.95 16.94 -6.85
N PRO A 232 6.31 18.11 -7.00
CA PRO A 232 4.92 18.29 -6.65
C PRO A 232 3.94 17.64 -7.63
N GLY A 233 2.90 17.01 -7.10
CA GLY A 233 1.72 16.57 -7.83
C GLY A 233 1.93 15.40 -8.79
N GLN A 234 3.07 14.70 -8.74
CA GLN A 234 3.29 13.53 -9.62
C GLN A 234 2.37 12.37 -9.22
N ALA A 235 2.26 12.07 -7.95
CA ALA A 235 1.46 10.97 -7.45
C ALA A 235 -0.04 11.21 -7.71
N GLU A 236 -0.51 12.42 -7.46
CA GLU A 236 -1.90 12.82 -7.69
C GLU A 236 -2.26 12.72 -9.18
N ARG A 237 -1.39 13.22 -10.07
CA ARG A 237 -1.61 13.11 -11.52
C ARG A 237 -1.58 11.65 -11.98
N HIS A 238 -0.68 10.83 -11.44
CA HIS A 238 -0.63 9.41 -11.75
C HIS A 238 -1.96 8.73 -11.37
N LEU A 239 -2.41 8.88 -10.12
CA LEU A 239 -3.68 8.28 -9.70
C LEU A 239 -4.88 8.84 -10.47
N ALA A 240 -4.89 10.14 -10.81
CA ALA A 240 -5.95 10.76 -11.59
C ALA A 240 -6.07 10.15 -12.99
N GLU A 241 -4.96 9.94 -13.71
CA GLU A 241 -4.96 9.26 -15.01
C GLU A 241 -5.43 7.80 -14.88
N LEU A 242 -5.00 7.10 -13.85
CA LEU A 242 -5.44 5.73 -13.58
C LEU A 242 -6.96 5.66 -13.30
N LYS A 243 -7.51 6.63 -12.56
CA LYS A 243 -8.95 6.77 -12.33
C LYS A 243 -9.69 7.09 -13.63
N ALA A 244 -9.16 7.97 -14.48
CA ALA A 244 -9.76 8.32 -15.77
C ALA A 244 -9.91 7.08 -16.67
N ILE A 245 -8.89 6.22 -16.73
CA ILE A 245 -8.97 4.95 -17.47
C ILE A 245 -10.04 4.02 -16.87
N LEU A 246 -10.12 3.91 -15.54
CA LEU A 246 -11.15 3.10 -14.89
C LEU A 246 -12.56 3.66 -15.10
N ASP A 247 -12.71 4.99 -15.15
CA ASP A 247 -13.99 5.65 -15.42
C ASP A 247 -14.54 5.32 -16.83
N GLU A 248 -13.64 5.11 -17.79
CA GLU A 248 -13.99 4.68 -19.14
C GLU A 248 -14.27 3.17 -19.24
N GLU A 249 -13.46 2.35 -18.59
CA GLU A 249 -13.45 0.89 -18.77
C GLU A 249 -14.25 0.13 -17.72
N GLU A 250 -14.21 0.58 -16.45
CA GLU A 250 -14.78 -0.12 -15.29
C GLU A 250 -15.42 0.84 -14.27
N PRO A 251 -16.33 1.76 -14.65
CA PRO A 251 -16.87 2.79 -13.75
C PRO A 251 -17.50 2.23 -12.46
N VAL A 252 -17.79 0.93 -12.43
CA VAL A 252 -18.38 0.23 -11.28
C VAL A 252 -17.50 0.27 -10.03
N TYR A 253 -16.20 0.56 -10.14
CA TYR A 253 -15.32 0.68 -8.98
C TYR A 253 -15.73 1.82 -8.03
N ARG A 254 -16.41 2.84 -8.55
CA ARG A 254 -16.96 3.97 -7.77
C ARG A 254 -18.19 3.63 -6.93
N ASN A 255 -18.84 2.50 -7.19
CA ASN A 255 -20.08 2.10 -6.54
C ASN A 255 -19.85 1.68 -5.08
#